data_c635acb96356d3a97591169297042887
#
_entry.id   c635acb96356d3a97591169297042887
#
_cell.length_a   1.000
_cell.length_b   1.000
_cell.length_c   1.000
_cell.angle_alpha   90.00
_cell.angle_beta   90.00
_cell.angle_gamma   90.00
#
_symmetry.space_group_name_H-M   'P 1'
#
loop_
_entity.id
_entity.type
_entity.pdbx_description
1 polymer ?
#
loop_
_entity_poly.entity_id
_entity_poly.type
_entity_poly.pdbx_seq_one_letter_code
_entity_poly.pdbx_strand_id
1 'polypeptide(L)'
;MLEKNGIVTFECDKDKDGYEIVNSSQRNNELIWPSETAKPKAQYRTSWKNMCNVTSMIMGLEYSGFIFPSGKYNQPEDNLGLHILTSPTILAEFKKRQPAMYNLFIKSLEGDCNKAELDAMYFPTELHDYLSLGANEWIGTNATHFSQKVNFKKALWRYMVEDNLPMVVSTNFGGFGHIVCVTGVQYNKAEWEKGVEFRKENLEELPEITPVSIIIDDPWGKYNPKTNKYDAPNGGNDLTIPWERVVASVKPCNSEKVKWAHTFSHAVATV
;
A
#
# COMPACT_ATOMS: atom_id res chain seq x y z
N MET A 1 -7.01 -16.33 12.98
CA MET A 1 -7.89 -17.15 12.09
C MET A 1 -9.27 -17.30 12.72
N LEU A 2 -10.31 -16.99 11.96
CA LEU A 2 -11.73 -17.14 12.35
C LEU A 2 -12.43 -18.08 11.37
N GLU A 3 -13.32 -18.94 11.87
CA GLU A 3 -14.16 -19.81 11.01
C GLU A 3 -15.65 -19.48 11.25
N LYS A 4 -16.37 -19.20 10.16
CA LYS A 4 -17.80 -18.97 10.20
C LYS A 4 -18.48 -19.43 8.91
N ASN A 5 -19.52 -20.24 9.01
CA ASN A 5 -20.33 -20.69 7.86
C ASN A 5 -19.49 -21.35 6.73
N GLY A 6 -18.48 -22.12 7.07
CA GLY A 6 -17.61 -22.78 6.09
C GLY A 6 -16.60 -21.85 5.40
N ILE A 7 -16.46 -20.61 5.87
CA ILE A 7 -15.43 -19.67 5.44
C ILE A 7 -14.39 -19.52 6.55
N VAL A 8 -13.13 -19.60 6.16
CA VAL A 8 -11.98 -19.36 7.03
C VAL A 8 -11.41 -17.99 6.68
N THR A 9 -11.27 -17.13 7.69
CA THR A 9 -10.79 -15.75 7.54
C THR A 9 -9.46 -15.58 8.28
N PHE A 10 -8.54 -14.91 7.62
CA PHE A 10 -7.25 -14.45 8.16
C PHE A 10 -7.21 -12.94 8.03
N GLU A 11 -6.89 -12.25 9.13
CA GLU A 11 -6.75 -10.79 9.22
C GLU A 11 -5.52 -10.47 10.05
N CYS A 12 -4.73 -9.50 9.62
CA CYS A 12 -3.47 -9.08 10.25
C CYS A 12 -3.50 -7.68 10.86
N ASP A 13 -4.62 -6.99 10.79
CA ASP A 13 -4.84 -5.62 11.29
C ASP A 13 -5.41 -5.57 12.73
N LYS A 14 -5.40 -6.71 13.42
CA LYS A 14 -5.81 -6.82 14.82
C LYS A 14 -4.56 -6.93 15.70
N ASP A 15 -4.57 -6.21 16.81
CA ASP A 15 -3.56 -6.37 17.83
C ASP A 15 -3.66 -7.75 18.54
N LYS A 16 -2.74 -8.01 19.46
CA LYS A 16 -2.72 -9.27 20.24
C LYS A 16 -3.98 -9.53 21.07
N ASP A 17 -4.73 -8.48 21.38
CA ASP A 17 -5.96 -8.53 22.16
C ASP A 17 -7.21 -8.58 21.26
N GLY A 18 -7.02 -8.58 19.93
CA GLY A 18 -8.06 -8.63 18.91
C GLY A 18 -8.73 -7.28 18.63
N TYR A 19 -8.18 -6.19 19.15
CA TYR A 19 -8.63 -4.84 18.82
C TYR A 19 -8.05 -4.42 17.48
N GLU A 20 -8.86 -3.72 16.71
CA GLU A 20 -8.47 -3.19 15.42
C GLU A 20 -7.43 -2.08 15.55
N ILE A 21 -6.36 -2.19 14.77
CA ILE A 21 -5.38 -1.12 14.61
C ILE A 21 -6.01 -0.05 13.71
N VAL A 22 -5.91 1.21 14.13
CA VAL A 22 -6.61 2.33 13.46
C VAL A 22 -6.18 2.46 12.00
N ASN A 23 -7.16 2.48 11.11
CA ASN A 23 -6.95 2.70 9.69
C ASN A 23 -6.60 4.16 9.39
N SER A 24 -5.56 4.38 8.60
CA SER A 24 -5.15 5.70 8.10
C SER A 24 -5.97 6.09 6.86
N SER A 25 -6.31 7.38 6.76
CA SER A 25 -7.05 7.93 5.62
C SER A 25 -6.25 9.01 4.91
N GLN A 26 -5.99 8.82 3.61
CA GLN A 26 -5.30 9.84 2.81
C GLN A 26 -6.04 11.19 2.76
N ARG A 27 -7.31 11.25 3.13
CA ARG A 27 -8.10 12.48 3.16
C ARG A 27 -7.77 13.39 4.33
N ASN A 28 -7.06 12.86 5.33
CA ASN A 28 -6.61 13.60 6.51
C ASN A 28 -5.20 14.17 6.32
N ASN A 29 -4.55 13.90 5.21
CA ASN A 29 -3.17 14.32 4.96
C ASN A 29 -3.08 15.84 4.83
N GLU A 30 -2.09 16.41 5.51
CA GLU A 30 -1.81 17.85 5.58
C GLU A 30 -0.60 18.26 4.73
N LEU A 31 0.20 17.31 4.26
CA LEU A 31 1.40 17.56 3.46
C LEU A 31 1.04 18.29 2.17
N ILE A 32 1.55 19.50 1.98
CA ILE A 32 1.44 20.28 0.74
C ILE A 32 2.83 20.35 0.11
N TRP A 33 2.91 20.01 -1.17
CA TRP A 33 4.16 20.10 -1.90
C TRP A 33 3.97 20.80 -3.27
N PRO A 34 4.85 21.69 -3.66
CA PRO A 34 6.04 22.16 -2.93
C PRO A 34 5.65 22.94 -1.66
N SER A 35 6.46 22.73 -0.59
CA SER A 35 6.22 23.33 0.72
C SER A 35 6.52 24.85 0.73
N GLU A 36 6.52 25.44 1.92
CA GLU A 36 6.78 26.87 2.19
C GLU A 36 8.04 27.46 1.54
N THR A 37 8.98 26.62 1.08
CA THR A 37 10.20 27.05 0.38
C THR A 37 9.99 27.30 -1.11
N ALA A 38 8.84 26.94 -1.67
CA ALA A 38 8.54 27.15 -3.07
C ALA A 38 8.33 28.63 -3.38
N LYS A 39 8.70 29.01 -4.59
CA LYS A 39 8.44 30.37 -5.07
C LYS A 39 6.92 30.62 -5.14
N PRO A 40 6.45 31.91 -5.01
CA PRO A 40 5.02 32.26 -5.01
C PRO A 40 4.23 31.77 -6.24
N LYS A 41 4.91 31.44 -7.33
CA LYS A 41 4.30 30.91 -8.58
C LYS A 41 4.13 29.42 -8.62
N ALA A 42 4.68 28.67 -7.66
CA ALA A 42 4.56 27.21 -7.64
C ALA A 42 3.10 26.80 -7.54
N GLN A 43 2.69 25.88 -8.40
CA GLN A 43 1.36 25.31 -8.35
C GLN A 43 1.39 24.11 -7.40
N TYR A 44 0.68 24.23 -6.29
CA TYR A 44 0.63 23.19 -5.27
C TYR A 44 -0.25 22.03 -5.72
N ARG A 45 0.24 20.83 -5.55
CA ARG A 45 -0.61 19.65 -5.47
C ARG A 45 -1.02 19.48 -4.01
N THR A 46 -2.33 19.46 -3.74
CA THR A 46 -2.82 19.01 -2.44
C THR A 46 -2.52 17.54 -2.31
N SER A 47 -1.77 17.21 -1.28
CA SER A 47 -1.19 15.88 -1.05
C SER A 47 -2.21 14.75 -1.01
N TRP A 48 -3.35 14.96 -0.38
CA TRP A 48 -4.35 13.91 -0.18
C TRP A 48 -4.79 13.20 -1.46
N LYS A 49 -4.74 13.87 -2.62
CA LYS A 49 -5.13 13.28 -3.91
C LYS A 49 -4.17 12.21 -4.42
N ASN A 50 -2.91 12.23 -3.99
CA ASN A 50 -1.85 11.38 -4.53
C ASN A 50 -1.12 10.59 -3.41
N MET A 51 -1.68 10.55 -2.22
CA MET A 51 -1.04 9.93 -1.04
C MET A 51 -1.50 8.49 -0.76
N CYS A 52 -2.30 7.88 -1.63
CA CYS A 52 -2.73 6.50 -1.43
C CYS A 52 -1.54 5.53 -1.27
N ASN A 53 -0.45 5.74 -2.00
CA ASN A 53 0.78 4.97 -1.85
C ASN A 53 1.36 5.06 -0.45
N VAL A 54 1.59 6.31 0.01
CA VAL A 54 2.24 6.58 1.29
C VAL A 54 1.34 6.15 2.45
N THR A 55 0.04 6.45 2.36
CA THR A 55 -0.94 6.06 3.37
C THR A 55 -1.06 4.54 3.50
N SER A 56 -1.18 3.83 2.37
CA SER A 56 -1.21 2.36 2.40
C SER A 56 0.10 1.74 2.88
N MET A 57 1.26 2.37 2.58
CA MET A 57 2.55 1.93 3.11
C MET A 57 2.60 2.05 4.63
N ILE A 58 2.13 3.17 5.19
CA ILE A 58 2.05 3.37 6.64
C ILE A 58 1.15 2.32 7.29
N MET A 59 -0.04 2.05 6.75
CA MET A 59 -0.91 0.99 7.25
C MET A 59 -0.19 -0.36 7.26
N GLY A 60 0.46 -0.72 6.15
CA GLY A 60 1.20 -1.97 6.07
C GLY A 60 2.33 -2.08 7.09
N LEU A 61 3.05 -1.01 7.35
CA LEU A 61 4.11 -0.97 8.35
C LEU A 61 3.54 -1.04 9.78
N GLU A 62 2.47 -0.31 10.07
CA GLU A 62 1.81 -0.29 11.37
C GLU A 62 1.27 -1.69 11.74
N TYR A 63 0.57 -2.34 10.81
CA TYR A 63 0.06 -3.70 11.00
C TYR A 63 1.17 -4.75 11.10
N SER A 64 2.36 -4.43 10.62
CA SER A 64 3.57 -5.24 10.81
C SER A 64 4.30 -4.97 12.13
N GLY A 65 3.76 -4.06 12.96
CA GLY A 65 4.27 -3.74 14.30
C GLY A 65 5.32 -2.64 14.34
N PHE A 66 5.51 -1.85 13.28
CA PHE A 66 6.45 -0.74 13.29
C PHE A 66 5.87 0.48 14.01
N ILE A 67 6.74 1.17 14.76
CA ILE A 67 6.46 2.44 15.41
C ILE A 67 7.16 3.54 14.63
N PHE A 68 6.43 4.64 14.39
CA PHE A 68 6.96 5.73 13.58
C PHE A 68 7.61 6.81 14.42
N PRO A 69 8.70 7.43 13.92
CA PRO A 69 9.28 8.58 14.59
C PRO A 69 8.32 9.78 14.51
N SER A 70 8.32 10.59 15.57
CA SER A 70 7.64 11.89 15.52
C SER A 70 8.26 12.79 14.45
N GLY A 71 7.45 13.63 13.83
CA GLY A 71 7.90 14.51 12.76
C GLY A 71 7.19 15.86 12.78
N LYS A 72 7.23 16.56 11.65
CA LYS A 72 6.61 17.88 11.47
C LYS A 72 5.07 17.81 11.54
N TYR A 73 4.50 16.71 11.05
CA TYR A 73 3.07 16.49 10.98
C TYR A 73 2.61 15.53 12.06
N ASN A 74 1.33 15.58 12.39
CA ASN A 74 0.71 14.65 13.35
C ASN A 74 0.55 13.25 12.76
N GLN A 75 0.42 13.15 11.44
CA GLN A 75 0.18 11.90 10.73
C GLN A 75 1.49 11.33 10.19
N PRO A 76 1.78 10.04 10.41
CA PRO A 76 3.02 9.40 9.97
C PRO A 76 3.17 9.39 8.44
N GLU A 77 2.07 9.25 7.70
CA GLU A 77 2.09 9.29 6.23
C GLU A 77 2.56 10.64 5.69
N ASP A 78 2.21 11.74 6.31
CA ASP A 78 2.70 13.07 5.92
C ASP A 78 4.19 13.23 6.22
N ASN A 79 4.67 12.67 7.32
CA ASN A 79 6.08 12.68 7.67
C ASN A 79 6.91 11.80 6.74
N LEU A 80 6.43 10.59 6.41
CA LEU A 80 7.07 9.73 5.41
C LEU A 80 7.08 10.41 4.03
N GLY A 81 5.97 11.01 3.63
CA GLY A 81 5.89 11.76 2.37
C GLY A 81 6.89 12.90 2.32
N LEU A 82 6.99 13.70 3.38
CA LEU A 82 7.98 14.77 3.49
C LEU A 82 9.41 14.22 3.42
N HIS A 83 9.70 13.14 4.16
CA HIS A 83 11.01 12.49 4.13
C HIS A 83 11.40 12.08 2.70
N ILE A 84 10.53 11.39 1.98
CA ILE A 84 10.78 10.98 0.58
C ILE A 84 11.08 12.18 -0.33
N LEU A 85 10.33 13.26 -0.16
CA LEU A 85 10.46 14.46 -1.01
C LEU A 85 11.68 15.33 -0.68
N THR A 86 12.31 15.14 0.48
CA THR A 86 13.43 15.96 0.95
C THR A 86 14.72 15.20 1.19
N SER A 87 14.70 13.85 1.24
CA SER A 87 15.90 13.05 1.44
C SER A 87 16.89 13.22 0.30
N PRO A 88 18.13 13.64 0.58
CA PRO A 88 19.18 13.75 -0.44
C PRO A 88 19.47 12.43 -1.14
N THR A 89 19.41 11.31 -0.42
CA THR A 89 19.64 9.96 -0.94
C THR A 89 18.58 9.60 -1.98
N ILE A 90 17.31 9.80 -1.63
CA ILE A 90 16.18 9.49 -2.52
C ILE A 90 16.19 10.39 -3.75
N LEU A 91 16.42 11.69 -3.55
CA LEU A 91 16.47 12.63 -4.66
C LEU A 91 17.65 12.37 -5.60
N ALA A 92 18.80 11.94 -5.07
CA ALA A 92 19.94 11.54 -5.90
C ALA A 92 19.61 10.29 -6.74
N GLU A 93 18.96 9.28 -6.15
CA GLU A 93 18.54 8.08 -6.86
C GLU A 93 17.42 8.37 -7.88
N PHE A 94 16.48 9.26 -7.54
CA PHE A 94 15.45 9.75 -8.46
C PHE A 94 16.06 10.45 -9.67
N LYS A 95 17.01 11.36 -9.45
CA LYS A 95 17.76 12.02 -10.53
C LYS A 95 18.49 11.03 -11.43
N LYS A 96 19.11 10.02 -10.83
CA LYS A 96 19.87 9.00 -11.56
C LYS A 96 18.99 8.10 -12.43
N ARG A 97 17.87 7.63 -11.87
CA ARG A 97 16.99 6.67 -12.58
C ARG A 97 16.00 7.35 -13.51
N GLN A 98 15.55 8.55 -13.16
CA GLN A 98 14.49 9.27 -13.88
C GLN A 98 14.86 10.76 -14.07
N PRO A 99 15.94 11.08 -14.79
CA PRO A 99 16.46 12.45 -14.88
C PRO A 99 15.44 13.45 -15.46
N ALA A 100 14.64 13.04 -16.44
CA ALA A 100 13.61 13.90 -17.03
C ALA A 100 12.52 14.26 -16.00
N MET A 101 12.07 13.28 -15.22
CA MET A 101 11.06 13.46 -14.18
C MET A 101 11.61 14.30 -13.02
N TYR A 102 12.86 14.05 -12.61
CA TYR A 102 13.55 14.84 -11.61
C TYR A 102 13.65 16.32 -12.03
N ASN A 103 13.98 16.61 -13.29
CA ASN A 103 14.06 17.98 -13.79
C ASN A 103 12.68 18.68 -13.76
N LEU A 104 11.61 17.96 -14.11
CA LEU A 104 10.24 18.49 -13.96
C LEU A 104 9.89 18.73 -12.49
N PHE A 105 10.28 17.82 -11.59
CA PHE A 105 10.10 18.00 -10.16
C PHE A 105 10.79 19.27 -9.65
N ILE A 106 12.08 19.48 -9.97
CA ILE A 106 12.81 20.71 -9.60
C ILE A 106 12.16 21.95 -10.21
N LYS A 107 11.83 21.90 -11.50
CA LYS A 107 11.12 22.99 -12.19
C LYS A 107 9.80 23.36 -11.50
N SER A 108 9.06 22.36 -10.99
CA SER A 108 7.81 22.59 -10.25
C SER A 108 8.04 23.31 -8.92
N LEU A 109 9.16 23.07 -8.23
CA LEU A 109 9.53 23.80 -7.02
C LEU A 109 9.83 25.28 -7.30
N GLU A 110 10.28 25.57 -8.51
CA GLU A 110 10.55 26.93 -8.97
C GLU A 110 9.31 27.66 -9.47
N GLY A 111 8.19 26.96 -9.63
CA GLY A 111 6.94 27.50 -10.14
C GLY A 111 6.92 27.73 -11.66
N ASP A 112 7.84 27.09 -12.38
CA ASP A 112 8.06 27.30 -13.80
C ASP A 112 7.38 26.24 -14.70
N CYS A 113 6.66 25.26 -14.10
CA CYS A 113 5.91 24.26 -14.85
C CYS A 113 4.58 24.81 -15.39
N ASN A 114 4.28 24.49 -16.63
CA ASN A 114 2.94 24.66 -17.17
C ASN A 114 2.02 23.50 -16.75
N LYS A 115 0.71 23.62 -17.04
CA LYS A 115 -0.27 22.60 -16.63
C LYS A 115 0.02 21.22 -17.21
N ALA A 116 0.41 21.12 -18.47
CA ALA A 116 0.69 19.83 -19.12
C ALA A 116 1.90 19.12 -18.48
N GLU A 117 2.94 19.88 -18.13
CA GLU A 117 4.11 19.36 -17.42
C GLU A 117 3.74 18.87 -16.01
N LEU A 118 2.88 19.61 -15.27
CA LEU A 118 2.41 19.20 -13.96
C LEU A 118 1.52 17.93 -14.03
N ASP A 119 0.68 17.82 -15.05
CA ASP A 119 -0.19 16.67 -15.26
C ASP A 119 0.61 15.41 -15.66
N ALA A 120 1.76 15.61 -16.32
CA ALA A 120 2.66 14.52 -16.73
C ALA A 120 3.67 14.12 -15.65
N MET A 121 3.83 14.92 -14.59
CA MET A 121 4.82 14.70 -13.56
C MET A 121 4.34 13.72 -12.50
N TYR A 122 5.25 12.83 -12.08
CA TYR A 122 5.09 11.99 -10.89
C TYR A 122 6.10 12.42 -9.83
N PHE A 123 5.63 12.57 -8.60
CA PHE A 123 6.51 12.78 -7.45
C PHE A 123 7.15 11.45 -7.01
N PRO A 124 8.30 11.48 -6.32
CA PRO A 124 8.87 10.26 -5.74
C PRO A 124 7.89 9.47 -4.87
N THR A 125 7.00 10.15 -4.14
CA THR A 125 5.94 9.54 -3.31
C THR A 125 4.91 8.74 -4.12
N GLU A 126 4.79 8.98 -5.40
CA GLU A 126 3.86 8.25 -6.30
C GLU A 126 4.51 7.02 -6.94
N LEU A 127 5.83 6.83 -6.74
CA LEU A 127 6.62 5.78 -7.36
C LEU A 127 7.06 4.77 -6.30
N HIS A 128 6.61 3.54 -6.46
CA HIS A 128 6.79 2.48 -5.46
C HIS A 128 8.26 2.17 -5.11
N ASP A 129 9.19 2.33 -6.05
CA ASP A 129 10.62 2.12 -5.79
C ASP A 129 11.17 3.09 -4.73
N TYR A 130 10.75 4.36 -4.80
CA TYR A 130 11.19 5.38 -3.84
C TYR A 130 10.41 5.32 -2.53
N LEU A 131 9.20 4.79 -2.58
CA LEU A 131 8.38 4.58 -1.40
C LEU A 131 9.02 3.53 -0.46
N SER A 132 9.45 2.38 -1.00
CA SER A 132 10.19 1.38 -0.23
C SER A 132 11.52 1.92 0.30
N LEU A 133 12.28 2.61 -0.56
CA LEU A 133 13.55 3.19 -0.19
C LEU A 133 13.39 4.22 0.93
N GLY A 134 12.38 5.09 0.80
CA GLY A 134 12.09 6.13 1.78
C GLY A 134 11.60 5.57 3.12
N ALA A 135 10.74 4.57 3.09
CA ALA A 135 10.29 3.90 4.30
C ALA A 135 11.46 3.27 5.07
N ASN A 136 12.33 2.53 4.37
CA ASN A 136 13.49 1.90 4.97
C ASN A 136 14.49 2.92 5.54
N GLU A 137 14.74 4.02 4.83
CA GLU A 137 15.61 5.09 5.30
C GLU A 137 15.01 5.80 6.52
N TRP A 138 13.70 6.07 6.50
CA TRP A 138 13.02 6.82 7.56
C TRP A 138 12.88 6.05 8.87
N ILE A 139 12.59 4.76 8.79
CA ILE A 139 12.48 3.88 9.97
C ILE A 139 13.86 3.41 10.45
N GLY A 140 14.88 3.48 9.59
CA GLY A 140 16.22 2.97 9.90
C GLY A 140 16.31 1.44 9.86
N THR A 141 15.50 0.78 9.03
CA THR A 141 15.40 -0.68 8.93
C THR A 141 15.26 -1.13 7.48
N ASN A 142 15.55 -2.39 7.21
CA ASN A 142 15.32 -3.05 5.91
C ASN A 142 14.11 -3.99 5.97
N ALA A 143 13.11 -3.65 6.78
CA ALA A 143 11.95 -4.51 7.00
C ALA A 143 10.96 -4.53 5.83
N THR A 144 10.93 -3.48 4.99
CA THR A 144 10.05 -3.46 3.82
C THR A 144 10.66 -4.22 2.65
N HIS A 145 9.86 -5.03 2.00
CA HIS A 145 10.21 -5.72 0.77
C HIS A 145 9.43 -5.13 -0.39
N PHE A 146 10.05 -5.14 -1.54
CA PHE A 146 9.43 -4.77 -2.78
C PHE A 146 9.46 -5.94 -3.75
N SER A 147 8.33 -6.28 -4.36
CA SER A 147 8.22 -7.36 -5.32
C SER A 147 7.45 -6.93 -6.56
N GLN A 148 8.02 -7.16 -7.76
CA GLN A 148 7.42 -6.74 -9.02
C GLN A 148 6.55 -7.79 -9.69
N LYS A 149 6.72 -9.06 -9.41
CA LYS A 149 6.02 -10.14 -10.11
C LYS A 149 5.68 -11.25 -9.12
N VAL A 150 4.73 -10.99 -8.25
CA VAL A 150 4.25 -12.01 -7.32
C VAL A 150 3.07 -12.75 -7.92
N ASN A 151 3.03 -14.07 -7.72
CA ASN A 151 1.80 -14.81 -7.86
C ASN A 151 0.90 -14.45 -6.69
N PHE A 152 -0.20 -13.76 -6.98
CA PHE A 152 -1.00 -13.12 -5.92
C PHE A 152 -1.66 -14.12 -4.99
N LYS A 153 -2.13 -15.28 -5.49
CA LYS A 153 -2.69 -16.34 -4.63
C LYS A 153 -1.64 -16.90 -3.69
N LYS A 154 -0.44 -17.20 -4.20
CA LYS A 154 0.69 -17.67 -3.38
C LYS A 154 1.15 -16.61 -2.37
N ALA A 155 1.18 -15.35 -2.78
CA ALA A 155 1.52 -14.24 -1.89
C ALA A 155 0.48 -14.06 -0.77
N LEU A 156 -0.82 -14.12 -1.07
CA LEU A 156 -1.87 -14.09 -0.05
C LEU A 156 -1.72 -15.24 0.95
N TRP A 157 -1.41 -16.45 0.48
CA TRP A 157 -1.14 -17.55 1.37
C TRP A 157 0.07 -17.26 2.26
N ARG A 158 1.20 -16.90 1.67
CA ARG A 158 2.44 -16.63 2.42
C ARG A 158 2.25 -15.54 3.46
N TYR A 159 1.81 -14.36 3.05
CA TYR A 159 1.79 -13.21 3.94
C TYR A 159 0.59 -13.21 4.89
N MET A 160 -0.63 -13.57 4.42
CA MET A 160 -1.82 -13.52 5.27
C MET A 160 -2.00 -14.78 6.12
N VAL A 161 -1.72 -15.97 5.56
CA VAL A 161 -2.00 -17.23 6.25
C VAL A 161 -0.82 -17.70 7.11
N GLU A 162 0.41 -17.66 6.56
CA GLU A 162 1.59 -18.16 7.27
C GLU A 162 2.25 -17.08 8.13
N ASP A 163 2.45 -15.87 7.60
CA ASP A 163 3.22 -14.84 8.28
C ASP A 163 2.35 -13.84 9.07
N ASN A 164 1.05 -13.80 8.84
CA ASN A 164 0.11 -12.82 9.42
C ASN A 164 0.57 -11.37 9.17
N LEU A 165 0.92 -11.05 7.92
CA LEU A 165 1.44 -9.76 7.48
C LEU A 165 0.58 -9.18 6.36
N PRO A 166 0.43 -7.85 6.29
CA PRO A 166 -0.30 -7.14 5.23
C PRO A 166 0.46 -7.11 3.91
N MET A 167 -0.22 -6.67 2.87
CA MET A 167 0.35 -6.36 1.56
C MET A 167 -0.21 -5.05 1.02
N VAL A 168 0.63 -4.24 0.39
CA VAL A 168 0.17 -3.03 -0.32
C VAL A 168 0.20 -3.28 -1.82
N VAL A 169 -0.92 -3.09 -2.49
CA VAL A 169 -1.10 -3.47 -3.89
C VAL A 169 -1.72 -2.39 -4.75
N SER A 170 -1.38 -2.41 -6.04
CA SER A 170 -1.99 -1.53 -7.05
C SER A 170 -3.33 -2.08 -7.50
N THR A 171 -4.32 -1.21 -7.57
CA THR A 171 -5.68 -1.54 -8.00
C THR A 171 -6.19 -0.60 -9.09
N ASN A 172 -7.39 -0.89 -9.58
CA ASN A 172 -8.16 -0.02 -10.45
C ASN A 172 -9.57 0.21 -9.87
N PHE A 173 -9.68 0.19 -8.56
CA PHE A 173 -10.95 0.46 -7.88
C PHE A 173 -11.44 1.86 -8.21
N GLY A 174 -12.73 1.97 -8.50
CA GLY A 174 -13.31 3.24 -8.95
C GLY A 174 -12.95 3.65 -10.40
N GLY A 175 -12.20 2.81 -11.15
CA GLY A 175 -11.82 3.08 -12.53
C GLY A 175 -10.57 3.96 -12.70
N PHE A 176 -9.85 4.25 -11.61
CA PHE A 176 -8.59 4.99 -11.62
C PHE A 176 -7.47 4.20 -10.92
N GLY A 177 -6.22 4.56 -11.19
CA GLY A 177 -5.06 3.95 -10.52
C GLY A 177 -5.10 4.28 -9.02
N HIS A 178 -5.13 3.24 -8.18
CA HIS A 178 -5.27 3.39 -6.74
C HIS A 178 -4.48 2.31 -6.01
N ILE A 179 -4.05 2.60 -4.79
CA ILE A 179 -3.27 1.73 -3.95
C ILE A 179 -4.02 1.51 -2.64
N VAL A 180 -4.08 0.25 -2.22
CA VAL A 180 -4.75 -0.17 -0.99
C VAL A 180 -3.86 -1.09 -0.16
N CYS A 181 -4.15 -1.20 1.14
CA CYS A 181 -3.56 -2.19 2.01
C CYS A 181 -4.48 -3.42 2.06
N VAL A 182 -3.96 -4.59 1.70
CA VAL A 182 -4.64 -5.88 1.90
C VAL A 182 -4.31 -6.33 3.31
N THR A 183 -5.34 -6.48 4.14
CA THR A 183 -5.25 -6.80 5.55
C THR A 183 -5.76 -8.20 5.87
N GLY A 184 -6.44 -8.83 4.91
CA GLY A 184 -6.93 -10.18 5.14
C GLY A 184 -7.33 -10.93 3.87
N VAL A 185 -7.62 -12.21 4.07
CA VAL A 185 -8.06 -13.12 3.01
C VAL A 185 -9.08 -14.13 3.56
N GLN A 186 -10.04 -14.47 2.73
CA GLN A 186 -11.08 -15.45 3.04
C GLN A 186 -11.02 -16.61 2.04
N TYR A 187 -11.04 -17.84 2.58
CA TYR A 187 -11.10 -19.06 1.79
C TYR A 187 -12.34 -19.88 2.14
N ASN A 188 -12.84 -20.62 1.17
CA ASN A 188 -13.71 -21.74 1.48
C ASN A 188 -12.92 -22.75 2.32
N LYS A 189 -13.50 -23.28 3.41
CA LYS A 189 -12.84 -24.17 4.34
C LYS A 189 -12.22 -25.39 3.64
N ALA A 190 -12.97 -26.04 2.75
CA ALA A 190 -12.50 -27.22 2.04
C ALA A 190 -11.30 -26.90 1.11
N GLU A 191 -11.28 -25.73 0.50
CA GLU A 191 -10.15 -25.30 -0.33
C GLU A 191 -8.93 -24.92 0.53
N TRP A 192 -9.15 -24.26 1.65
CA TRP A 192 -8.08 -23.98 2.61
C TRP A 192 -7.45 -25.24 3.16
N GLU A 193 -8.25 -26.26 3.54
CA GLU A 193 -7.76 -27.55 4.03
C GLU A 193 -6.88 -28.27 2.99
N LYS A 194 -7.25 -28.21 1.70
CA LYS A 194 -6.39 -28.70 0.61
C LYS A 194 -5.05 -27.95 0.53
N GLY A 195 -5.07 -26.64 0.74
CA GLY A 195 -3.86 -25.82 0.79
C GLY A 195 -2.95 -26.20 1.94
N VAL A 196 -3.52 -26.44 3.12
CA VAL A 196 -2.79 -26.92 4.30
C VAL A 196 -2.16 -28.30 4.04
N GLU A 197 -2.88 -29.22 3.42
CA GLU A 197 -2.35 -30.56 3.10
C GLU A 197 -1.23 -30.48 2.05
N PHE A 198 -1.46 -29.71 0.97
CA PHE A 198 -0.41 -29.44 -0.02
C PHE A 198 0.86 -28.90 0.63
N ARG A 199 0.73 -27.96 1.58
CA ARG A 199 1.86 -27.33 2.25
C ARG A 199 2.64 -28.29 3.15
N LYS A 200 1.97 -29.25 3.78
CA LYS A 200 2.62 -30.31 4.56
C LYS A 200 3.46 -31.25 3.70
N GLU A 201 2.99 -31.54 2.49
CA GLU A 201 3.68 -32.42 1.55
C GLU A 201 4.79 -31.69 0.77
N ASN A 202 4.67 -30.38 0.59
CA ASN A 202 5.55 -29.54 -0.27
C ASN A 202 6.07 -28.33 0.49
N LEU A 203 7.02 -28.52 1.40
CA LEU A 203 7.53 -27.48 2.30
C LEU A 203 8.15 -26.27 1.58
N GLU A 204 8.68 -26.47 0.39
CA GLU A 204 9.33 -25.40 -0.40
C GLU A 204 8.35 -24.68 -1.34
N GLU A 205 7.14 -25.21 -1.53
CA GLU A 205 6.16 -24.64 -2.43
C GLU A 205 4.94 -24.08 -1.71
N LEU A 206 4.46 -22.93 -2.16
CA LEU A 206 3.23 -22.32 -1.66
C LEU A 206 2.02 -22.81 -2.47
N PRO A 207 0.91 -23.13 -1.80
CA PRO A 207 -0.32 -23.53 -2.48
C PRO A 207 -0.91 -22.36 -3.27
N GLU A 208 -1.55 -22.69 -4.38
CA GLU A 208 -2.19 -21.73 -5.27
C GLU A 208 -3.71 -21.82 -5.16
N ILE A 209 -4.23 -21.64 -3.95
CA ILE A 209 -5.66 -21.71 -3.65
C ILE A 209 -6.36 -20.41 -3.99
N THR A 210 -7.52 -20.53 -4.63
CA THR A 210 -8.34 -19.38 -4.98
C THR A 210 -9.13 -18.88 -3.78
N PRO A 211 -8.95 -17.62 -3.35
CA PRO A 211 -9.75 -17.03 -2.28
C PRO A 211 -11.22 -16.85 -2.68
N VAL A 212 -12.09 -16.75 -1.70
CA VAL A 212 -13.47 -16.25 -1.87
C VAL A 212 -13.44 -14.72 -1.98
N SER A 213 -12.62 -14.07 -1.16
CA SER A 213 -12.47 -12.62 -1.12
C SER A 213 -11.13 -12.24 -0.47
N ILE A 214 -10.76 -10.97 -0.62
CA ILE A 214 -9.75 -10.32 0.21
C ILE A 214 -10.41 -9.28 1.11
N ILE A 215 -9.75 -8.91 2.19
CA ILE A 215 -10.13 -7.79 3.06
C ILE A 215 -9.09 -6.70 2.84
N ILE A 216 -9.54 -5.47 2.69
CA ILE A 216 -8.67 -4.33 2.43
C ILE A 216 -9.01 -3.15 3.31
N ASP A 217 -7.99 -2.36 3.60
CA ASP A 217 -8.12 -0.98 4.05
C ASP A 217 -7.83 -0.05 2.88
N ASP A 218 -8.83 0.75 2.56
CA ASP A 218 -8.80 1.66 1.44
C ASP A 218 -8.65 3.11 1.93
N PRO A 219 -7.49 3.75 1.70
CA PRO A 219 -7.24 5.11 2.20
C PRO A 219 -8.14 6.17 1.54
N TRP A 220 -8.81 5.85 0.43
CA TRP A 220 -9.71 6.77 -0.25
C TRP A 220 -11.11 6.81 0.33
N GLY A 221 -11.57 5.71 0.94
CA GLY A 221 -12.87 5.60 1.58
C GLY A 221 -13.64 4.34 1.21
N LYS A 222 -14.95 4.35 1.44
CA LYS A 222 -15.81 3.19 1.28
C LYS A 222 -16.02 2.81 -0.19
N TYR A 223 -15.20 1.90 -0.68
CA TYR A 223 -15.37 1.32 -2.01
C TYR A 223 -16.52 0.30 -2.05
N ASN A 224 -17.33 0.36 -3.11
CA ASN A 224 -18.42 -0.57 -3.37
C ASN A 224 -18.04 -1.50 -4.54
N PRO A 225 -17.75 -2.79 -4.29
CA PRO A 225 -17.33 -3.70 -5.33
C PRO A 225 -18.42 -4.03 -6.35
N LYS A 226 -19.70 -3.85 -6.00
CA LYS A 226 -20.82 -4.12 -6.92
C LYS A 226 -20.95 -3.04 -7.99
N THR A 227 -20.78 -1.78 -7.61
CA THR A 227 -20.95 -0.62 -8.50
C THR A 227 -19.63 -0.13 -9.10
N ASN A 228 -18.50 -0.59 -8.59
CA ASN A 228 -17.15 -0.08 -8.90
C ASN A 228 -17.01 1.43 -8.62
N LYS A 229 -17.63 1.92 -7.56
CA LYS A 229 -17.62 3.33 -7.16
C LYS A 229 -17.35 3.46 -5.66
N TYR A 230 -17.05 4.66 -5.23
CA TYR A 230 -16.93 5.01 -3.82
C TYR A 230 -18.26 5.56 -3.30
N ASP A 231 -18.82 4.93 -2.28
CA ASP A 231 -20.11 5.34 -1.68
C ASP A 231 -19.94 6.48 -0.68
N ALA A 232 -18.77 6.52 0.00
CA ALA A 232 -18.47 7.54 1.00
C ALA A 232 -16.96 7.82 1.11
N PRO A 233 -16.58 9.04 1.53
CA PRO A 233 -15.18 9.40 1.75
C PRO A 233 -14.55 8.72 2.98
N ASN A 234 -15.36 8.17 3.86
CA ASN A 234 -14.95 7.47 5.09
C ASN A 234 -15.41 6.01 5.04
N GLY A 235 -14.91 5.17 5.95
CA GLY A 235 -15.32 3.77 6.08
C GLY A 235 -14.66 2.88 5.03
N GLY A 236 -13.38 3.15 4.72
CA GLY A 236 -12.55 2.30 3.89
C GLY A 236 -11.94 1.11 4.62
N ASN A 237 -12.27 0.96 5.89
CA ASN A 237 -11.76 -0.07 6.76
C ASN A 237 -12.47 -1.41 6.57
N ASP A 238 -11.74 -2.53 6.64
CA ASP A 238 -12.26 -3.91 6.57
C ASP A 238 -13.22 -4.17 5.39
N LEU A 239 -12.93 -3.60 4.24
CA LEU A 239 -13.78 -3.80 3.06
C LEU A 239 -13.54 -5.19 2.47
N THR A 240 -14.57 -6.03 2.49
CA THR A 240 -14.53 -7.34 1.85
C THR A 240 -14.75 -7.21 0.33
N ILE A 241 -13.75 -7.60 -0.44
CA ILE A 241 -13.75 -7.53 -1.90
C ILE A 241 -13.84 -8.93 -2.49
N PRO A 242 -14.94 -9.31 -3.16
CA PRO A 242 -15.09 -10.62 -3.80
C PRO A 242 -13.98 -10.91 -4.81
N TRP A 243 -13.55 -12.16 -4.90
CA TRP A 243 -12.39 -12.54 -5.73
C TRP A 243 -12.55 -12.17 -7.21
N GLU A 244 -13.75 -12.28 -7.77
CA GLU A 244 -14.03 -11.86 -9.15
C GLU A 244 -13.78 -10.35 -9.37
N ARG A 245 -14.03 -9.52 -8.36
CA ARG A 245 -13.71 -8.09 -8.40
C ARG A 245 -12.20 -7.84 -8.25
N VAL A 246 -11.53 -8.64 -7.45
CA VAL A 246 -10.06 -8.58 -7.32
C VAL A 246 -9.42 -8.87 -8.67
N VAL A 247 -9.81 -9.95 -9.35
CA VAL A 247 -9.30 -10.32 -10.68
C VAL A 247 -9.56 -9.23 -11.71
N ALA A 248 -10.71 -8.55 -11.65
CA ALA A 248 -11.05 -7.47 -12.55
C ALA A 248 -10.32 -6.15 -12.29
N SER A 249 -9.85 -5.92 -11.05
CA SER A 249 -9.41 -4.59 -10.61
C SER A 249 -7.99 -4.51 -10.09
N VAL A 250 -7.41 -5.60 -9.56
CA VAL A 250 -6.00 -5.61 -9.14
C VAL A 250 -5.11 -5.82 -10.35
N LYS A 251 -4.26 -4.87 -10.66
CA LYS A 251 -3.44 -4.86 -11.89
C LYS A 251 -2.13 -5.62 -11.73
N PRO A 252 -1.80 -6.51 -12.64
CA PRO A 252 -2.58 -7.19 -13.67
C PRO A 252 -2.97 -8.61 -13.21
N CYS A 253 -4.04 -8.75 -12.49
CA CYS A 253 -4.53 -10.06 -12.06
C CYS A 253 -4.93 -11.01 -13.20
N ASN A 254 -5.00 -10.54 -14.44
CA ASN A 254 -5.33 -11.38 -15.61
C ASN A 254 -4.35 -12.55 -15.80
N SER A 255 -3.19 -12.54 -15.14
CA SER A 255 -2.18 -13.58 -15.19
C SER A 255 -1.84 -14.15 -13.80
N GLU A 256 -2.71 -13.96 -12.81
CA GLU A 256 -2.47 -14.35 -11.42
C GLU A 256 -1.24 -13.69 -10.76
N LYS A 257 -0.71 -12.67 -11.44
CA LYS A 257 0.47 -11.92 -10.99
C LYS A 257 0.10 -10.47 -10.78
N VAL A 258 0.41 -9.96 -9.62
CA VAL A 258 0.37 -8.53 -9.33
C VAL A 258 1.59 -7.88 -9.97
N LYS A 259 1.41 -6.72 -10.60
CA LYS A 259 2.52 -6.01 -11.25
C LYS A 259 3.61 -5.67 -10.23
N TRP A 260 3.21 -5.26 -9.03
CA TRP A 260 4.06 -5.08 -7.86
C TRP A 260 3.21 -5.14 -6.59
N ALA A 261 3.87 -5.46 -5.50
CA ALA A 261 3.33 -5.35 -4.16
C ALA A 261 4.44 -4.93 -3.20
N HIS A 262 4.11 -4.13 -2.19
CA HIS A 262 4.94 -4.03 -1.01
C HIS A 262 4.56 -5.16 -0.09
N THR A 263 5.56 -5.84 0.42
CA THR A 263 5.43 -6.88 1.43
C THR A 263 6.33 -6.53 2.60
N PHE A 264 6.02 -7.04 3.77
CA PHE A 264 6.64 -6.63 5.01
C PHE A 264 7.21 -7.83 5.74
N SER A 265 8.10 -7.58 6.70
CA SER A 265 8.47 -8.49 7.77
C SER A 265 7.99 -7.88 9.09
N HIS A 266 7.76 -8.72 10.10
CA HIS A 266 7.47 -8.20 11.43
C HIS A 266 8.59 -7.29 11.94
N ALA A 267 8.20 -6.24 12.65
CA ALA A 267 9.17 -5.42 13.37
C ALA A 267 9.94 -6.31 14.34
N VAL A 268 11.26 -6.20 14.31
CA VAL A 268 12.10 -6.87 15.32
C VAL A 268 11.90 -6.12 16.62
N ALA A 269 11.39 -6.80 17.65
CA ALA A 269 11.31 -6.22 18.98
C ALA A 269 12.74 -5.83 19.39
N THR A 270 13.02 -4.55 19.47
CA THR A 270 14.23 -4.04 20.14
C THR A 270 14.07 -4.36 21.62
N VAL A 271 14.79 -5.39 22.09
CA VAL A 271 14.89 -5.80 23.49
C VAL A 271 15.68 -4.73 24.25
#